data_b9d55b2d0f8f5e208d2d0f9d3793a7a1
#
_entry.id   b9d55b2d0f8f5e208d2d0f9d3793a7a1
#
_cell.length_a   1.000
_cell.length_b   1.000
_cell.length_c   1.000
_cell.angle_alpha   90.00
_cell.angle_beta   90.00
_cell.angle_gamma   90.00
#
_symmetry.space_group_name_H-M   'P 1'
#
loop_
_entity.id
_entity.type
_entity.pdbx_description
1 polymer ?
#
loop_
_entity_poly.entity_id
_entity_poly.type
_entity_poly.pdbx_seq_one_letter_code
_entity_poly.pdbx_strand_id
1 'polypeptide(L)'
;MILVDANLLLYAYHPQAEQHSASRAWLENVLSESELVRFAWLSVWAFLRISTNPRVFEQPLSMAEAVAAVSLWLVQPAAGILEPSERYWSVLSEILKKSQISAPRVTDAALAALAIEHGATLHSTDQGFSRYEGLKWRNPLLAS
;
A
#
# COMPACT_ATOMS: atom_id res chain seq x y z
N MET A 1 -4.77 12.82 -2.62
CA MET A 1 -3.81 11.80 -3.09
C MET A 1 -3.89 10.58 -2.17
N ILE A 2 -4.02 9.42 -2.79
CA ILE A 2 -4.12 8.14 -2.09
C ILE A 2 -2.78 7.43 -2.21
N LEU A 3 -2.25 6.92 -1.09
CA LEU A 3 -1.11 6.00 -1.09
C LEU A 3 -1.63 4.61 -0.73
N VAL A 4 -1.30 3.60 -1.54
CA VAL A 4 -1.89 2.26 -1.43
C VAL A 4 -0.93 1.31 -0.70
N ASP A 5 -1.43 0.66 0.37
CA ASP A 5 -0.69 -0.38 1.05
C ASP A 5 -0.78 -1.71 0.28
N ALA A 6 0.27 -2.51 0.39
CA ALA A 6 0.39 -3.78 -0.32
C ALA A 6 -0.74 -4.78 -0.03
N ASN A 7 -1.31 -4.76 1.18
CA ASN A 7 -2.36 -5.72 1.53
C ASN A 7 -3.60 -5.59 0.62
N LEU A 8 -3.97 -4.36 0.27
CA LEU A 8 -5.09 -4.14 -0.66
C LEU A 8 -4.80 -4.68 -2.05
N LEU A 9 -3.54 -4.58 -2.49
CA LEU A 9 -3.10 -5.12 -3.78
C LEU A 9 -3.12 -6.65 -3.74
N LEU A 10 -2.64 -7.25 -2.66
CA LEU A 10 -2.64 -8.70 -2.49
C LEU A 10 -4.04 -9.27 -2.53
N TYR A 11 -4.99 -8.68 -1.79
CA TYR A 11 -6.38 -9.12 -1.81
C TYR A 11 -7.00 -9.01 -3.20
N ALA A 12 -6.68 -7.95 -3.93
CA ALA A 12 -7.24 -7.71 -5.26
C ALA A 12 -6.84 -8.77 -6.29
N TYR A 13 -5.77 -9.54 -6.04
CA TYR A 13 -5.23 -10.52 -6.97
C TYR A 13 -5.26 -11.97 -6.46
N HIS A 14 -5.90 -12.22 -5.31
CA HIS A 14 -6.00 -13.56 -4.74
C HIS A 14 -7.46 -13.92 -4.46
N PRO A 15 -8.10 -14.68 -5.38
CA PRO A 15 -9.54 -14.97 -5.30
C PRO A 15 -10.00 -15.68 -4.04
N GLN A 16 -9.11 -16.41 -3.34
CA GLN A 16 -9.45 -17.07 -2.09
C GLN A 16 -9.48 -16.13 -0.89
N ALA A 17 -8.95 -14.93 -1.00
CA ALA A 17 -9.00 -13.97 0.09
C ALA A 17 -10.44 -13.51 0.33
N GLU A 18 -10.85 -13.42 1.59
CA GLU A 18 -12.18 -12.94 1.96
C GLU A 18 -12.46 -11.53 1.42
N GLN A 19 -11.43 -10.70 1.41
CA GLN A 19 -11.52 -9.31 0.95
C GLN A 19 -11.37 -9.15 -0.56
N HIS A 20 -11.26 -10.24 -1.32
CA HIS A 20 -10.91 -10.16 -2.74
C HIS A 20 -11.85 -9.29 -3.55
N SER A 21 -13.16 -9.58 -3.51
CA SER A 21 -14.14 -8.87 -4.34
C SER A 21 -14.18 -7.37 -4.01
N ALA A 22 -14.18 -7.03 -2.73
CA ALA A 22 -14.21 -5.64 -2.28
C ALA A 22 -12.93 -4.89 -2.68
N SER A 23 -11.77 -5.53 -2.49
CA SER A 23 -10.48 -4.93 -2.81
C SER A 23 -10.30 -4.73 -4.31
N ARG A 24 -10.72 -5.71 -5.10
CA ARG A 24 -10.65 -5.63 -6.57
C ARG A 24 -11.53 -4.50 -7.10
N ALA A 25 -12.77 -4.41 -6.62
CA ALA A 25 -13.69 -3.35 -7.02
C ALA A 25 -13.14 -1.98 -6.61
N TRP A 26 -12.62 -1.86 -5.40
CA TRP A 26 -12.02 -0.61 -4.93
C TRP A 26 -10.85 -0.19 -5.81
N LEU A 27 -9.93 -1.11 -6.12
CA LEU A 27 -8.75 -0.80 -6.93
C LEU A 27 -9.14 -0.34 -8.33
N GLU A 28 -10.06 -1.04 -8.98
CA GLU A 28 -10.56 -0.66 -10.29
C GLU A 28 -11.19 0.73 -10.28
N ASN A 29 -11.95 1.04 -9.24
CA ASN A 29 -12.61 2.32 -9.10
C ASN A 29 -11.61 3.46 -8.91
N VAL A 30 -10.67 3.34 -7.97
CA VAL A 30 -9.72 4.45 -7.70
C VAL A 30 -8.79 4.70 -8.88
N LEU A 31 -8.41 3.67 -9.62
CA LEU A 31 -7.57 3.83 -10.81
C LEU A 31 -8.33 4.46 -11.98
N SER A 32 -9.66 4.45 -11.95
CA SER A 32 -10.51 5.02 -13.00
C SER A 32 -10.96 6.45 -12.68
N GLU A 33 -10.72 6.92 -11.46
CA GLU A 33 -11.14 8.24 -11.01
C GLU A 33 -10.03 9.28 -11.21
N SER A 34 -10.34 10.52 -10.86
CA SER A 34 -9.42 11.64 -11.08
C SER A 34 -8.44 11.87 -9.92
N GLU A 35 -8.73 11.34 -8.74
CA GLU A 35 -7.83 11.48 -7.59
C GLU A 35 -6.51 10.75 -7.84
N LEU A 36 -5.37 11.36 -7.51
CA LEU A 36 -4.06 10.77 -7.72
C LEU A 36 -3.89 9.54 -6.81
N VAL A 37 -3.50 8.43 -7.43
CA VAL A 37 -3.21 7.16 -6.75
C VAL A 37 -1.72 6.90 -6.81
N ARG A 38 -1.10 6.70 -5.67
CA ARG A 38 0.35 6.52 -5.58
C ARG A 38 0.72 5.20 -4.96
N PHE A 39 1.82 4.64 -5.42
CA PHE A 39 2.40 3.40 -4.91
C PHE A 39 3.81 3.70 -4.43
N ALA A 40 4.17 3.17 -3.26
CA ALA A 40 5.55 3.20 -2.80
C ALA A 40 6.29 2.00 -3.39
N TRP A 41 7.57 2.16 -3.71
CA TRP A 41 8.37 1.02 -4.18
C TRP A 41 8.34 -0.14 -3.19
N LEU A 42 8.39 0.15 -1.89
CA LEU A 42 8.34 -0.93 -0.88
C LEU A 42 7.04 -1.74 -0.96
N SER A 43 5.93 -1.11 -1.31
CA SER A 43 4.65 -1.81 -1.48
C SER A 43 4.62 -2.63 -2.77
N VAL A 44 5.20 -2.11 -3.84
CA VAL A 44 5.36 -2.86 -5.10
C VAL A 44 6.23 -4.09 -4.88
N TRP A 45 7.36 -3.93 -4.20
CA TRP A 45 8.25 -5.07 -3.90
C TRP A 45 7.56 -6.11 -3.03
N ALA A 46 6.81 -5.68 -2.01
CA ALA A 46 6.04 -6.58 -1.16
C ALA A 46 4.99 -7.36 -1.97
N PHE A 47 4.28 -6.69 -2.86
CA PHE A 47 3.31 -7.35 -3.73
C PHE A 47 4.00 -8.42 -4.60
N LEU A 48 5.09 -8.06 -5.27
CA LEU A 48 5.82 -9.00 -6.14
C LEU A 48 6.32 -10.21 -5.35
N ARG A 49 6.88 -9.97 -4.16
CA ARG A 49 7.47 -11.02 -3.33
C ARG A 49 6.42 -11.93 -2.71
N ILE A 50 5.33 -11.37 -2.21
CA ILE A 50 4.32 -12.14 -1.48
C ILE A 50 3.34 -12.83 -2.43
N SER A 51 2.87 -12.14 -3.47
CA SER A 51 1.88 -12.69 -4.40
C SER A 51 2.40 -13.90 -5.18
N THR A 52 3.71 -14.01 -5.33
CA THR A 52 4.35 -15.11 -6.07
C THR A 52 4.88 -16.21 -5.15
N ASN A 53 4.67 -16.10 -3.84
CA ASN A 53 5.26 -17.02 -2.87
C ASN A 53 4.35 -18.25 -2.62
N PRO A 54 4.78 -19.45 -3.03
CA PRO A 54 3.95 -20.67 -2.82
C PRO A 54 3.82 -21.07 -1.35
N ARG A 55 4.62 -20.51 -0.46
CA ARG A 55 4.47 -20.73 0.99
C ARG A 55 3.34 -19.91 1.59
N VAL A 56 2.91 -18.85 0.90
CA VAL A 56 1.84 -17.97 1.35
C VAL A 56 0.51 -18.35 0.69
N PHE A 57 0.54 -18.65 -0.61
CA PHE A 57 -0.66 -18.95 -1.38
C PHE A 57 -0.56 -20.32 -2.05
N GLU A 58 -1.65 -21.10 -2.02
CA GLU A 58 -1.71 -22.38 -2.73
C GLU A 58 -1.61 -22.18 -4.24
N GLN A 59 -2.19 -21.10 -4.76
CA GLN A 59 -2.15 -20.76 -6.17
C GLN A 59 -1.52 -19.38 -6.33
N PRO A 60 -0.18 -19.27 -6.19
CA PRO A 60 0.49 -17.98 -6.30
C PRO A 60 0.47 -17.50 -7.76
N LEU A 61 0.61 -16.19 -7.93
CA LEU A 61 0.87 -15.65 -9.27
C LEU A 61 2.25 -16.09 -9.74
N SER A 62 2.41 -16.26 -11.05
CA SER A 62 3.76 -16.31 -11.63
C SER A 62 4.38 -14.92 -11.52
N MET A 63 5.71 -14.85 -11.60
CA MET A 63 6.39 -13.55 -11.60
C MET A 63 5.94 -12.71 -12.80
N ALA A 64 5.75 -13.33 -13.96
CA ALA A 64 5.25 -12.64 -15.15
C ALA A 64 3.87 -12.03 -14.94
N GLU A 65 2.96 -12.76 -14.27
CA GLU A 65 1.63 -12.26 -13.94
C GLU A 65 1.70 -11.10 -12.96
N ALA A 66 2.55 -11.20 -11.94
CA ALA A 66 2.72 -10.13 -10.96
C ALA A 66 3.30 -8.86 -11.59
N VAL A 67 4.30 -9.01 -12.45
CA VAL A 67 4.89 -7.88 -13.19
C VAL A 67 3.84 -7.24 -14.11
N ALA A 68 3.03 -8.04 -14.79
CA ALA A 68 1.97 -7.53 -15.65
C ALA A 68 0.94 -6.72 -14.85
N ALA A 69 0.59 -7.18 -13.65
CA ALA A 69 -0.34 -6.45 -12.77
C ALA A 69 0.21 -5.07 -12.41
N VAL A 70 1.45 -5.00 -11.95
CA VAL A 70 2.09 -3.72 -11.59
C VAL A 70 2.16 -2.79 -12.81
N SER A 71 2.54 -3.32 -13.96
CA SER A 71 2.62 -2.52 -15.20
C SER A 71 1.25 -1.94 -15.56
N LEU A 72 0.19 -2.73 -15.38
CA LEU A 72 -1.17 -2.28 -15.66
C LEU A 72 -1.60 -1.12 -14.74
N TRP A 73 -1.25 -1.18 -13.45
CA TRP A 73 -1.55 -0.08 -12.54
C TRP A 73 -0.83 1.19 -12.97
N LEU A 74 0.46 1.07 -13.25
CA LEU A 74 1.32 2.24 -13.48
C LEU A 74 1.04 2.96 -14.79
N VAL A 75 0.37 2.33 -15.76
CA VAL A 75 -0.03 3.01 -16.99
C VAL A 75 -1.35 3.78 -16.86
N GLN A 76 -2.06 3.60 -15.76
CA GLN A 76 -3.32 4.35 -15.56
C GLN A 76 -3.02 5.83 -15.32
N PRO A 77 -3.83 6.74 -15.89
CA PRO A 77 -3.55 8.19 -15.79
C PRO A 77 -3.44 8.71 -14.36
N ALA A 78 -4.22 8.16 -13.42
CA ALA A 78 -4.21 8.59 -12.02
C ALA A 78 -3.00 8.05 -11.24
N ALA A 79 -2.32 7.02 -11.75
CA ALA A 79 -1.31 6.28 -11.01
C ALA A 79 0.10 6.85 -11.14
N GLY A 80 0.93 6.59 -10.15
CA GLY A 80 2.35 6.92 -10.17
C GLY A 80 3.04 6.40 -8.92
N ILE A 81 4.36 6.50 -8.92
CA ILE A 81 5.20 6.16 -7.77
C ILE A 81 5.38 7.39 -6.89
N LEU A 82 5.27 7.21 -5.58
CA LEU A 82 5.56 8.26 -4.61
C LEU A 82 6.95 7.98 -4.02
N GLU A 83 7.85 8.93 -4.18
CA GLU A 83 9.22 8.78 -3.72
C GLU A 83 9.51 9.66 -2.52
N PRO A 84 10.44 9.23 -1.63
CA PRO A 84 10.87 10.05 -0.51
C PRO A 84 11.47 11.38 -0.99
N SER A 85 11.16 12.45 -0.26
CA SER A 85 11.78 13.77 -0.47
C SER A 85 12.94 13.98 0.51
N GLU A 86 13.55 15.17 0.45
CA GLU A 86 14.60 15.55 1.39
C GLU A 86 14.16 15.52 2.85
N ARG A 87 12.86 15.68 3.11
CA ARG A 87 12.29 15.68 4.47
C ARG A 87 12.05 14.28 5.03
N TYR A 88 12.21 13.25 4.21
CA TYR A 88 11.77 11.89 4.56
C TYR A 88 12.43 11.37 5.83
N TRP A 89 13.75 11.49 5.94
CA TRP A 89 14.46 10.98 7.12
C TRP A 89 14.02 11.70 8.40
N SER A 90 13.83 13.00 8.33
CA SER A 90 13.33 13.77 9.47
C SER A 90 11.97 13.25 9.95
N VAL A 91 11.04 13.00 9.03
CA VAL A 91 9.71 12.48 9.37
C VAL A 91 9.79 11.05 9.89
N LEU A 92 10.55 10.19 9.22
CA LEU A 92 10.66 8.78 9.62
C LEU A 92 11.34 8.65 10.98
N SER A 93 12.44 9.35 11.22
CA SER A 93 13.15 9.26 12.49
C SER A 93 12.29 9.71 13.67
N GLU A 94 11.47 10.73 13.48
CA GLU A 94 10.51 11.20 14.50
C GLU A 94 9.48 10.12 14.82
N ILE A 95 8.90 9.49 13.79
CA ILE A 95 7.92 8.41 13.95
C ILE A 95 8.52 7.24 14.72
N LEU A 96 9.73 6.83 14.34
CA LEU A 96 10.39 5.69 14.96
C LEU A 96 10.66 5.90 16.45
N LYS A 97 10.98 7.14 16.84
CA LYS A 97 11.22 7.49 18.24
C LYS A 97 9.92 7.61 19.03
N LYS A 98 8.97 8.39 18.52
CA LYS A 98 7.72 8.69 19.23
C LYS A 98 6.81 7.49 19.42
N SER A 99 6.71 6.64 18.42
CA SER A 99 5.78 5.52 18.42
C SER A 99 6.36 4.25 19.02
N GLN A 100 7.61 4.29 19.50
CA GLN A 100 8.29 3.13 20.08
C GLN A 100 8.20 1.91 19.17
N ILE A 101 8.56 2.08 17.91
CA ILE A 101 8.39 1.06 16.87
C ILE A 101 9.34 -0.10 17.08
N SER A 102 8.80 -1.32 17.11
CA SER A 102 9.58 -2.54 17.13
C SER A 102 10.07 -2.90 15.73
N ALA A 103 11.11 -3.74 15.65
CA ALA A 103 11.74 -4.11 14.40
C ALA A 103 10.76 -4.57 13.32
N PRO A 104 9.76 -5.44 13.58
CA PRO A 104 8.82 -5.88 12.55
C PRO A 104 7.95 -4.78 11.96
N ARG A 105 7.85 -3.65 12.63
CA ARG A 105 6.98 -2.54 12.20
C ARG A 105 7.72 -1.40 11.52
N VAL A 106 9.02 -1.53 11.31
CA VAL A 106 9.81 -0.49 10.63
C VAL A 106 9.28 -0.20 9.22
N THR A 107 8.90 -1.23 8.49
CA THR A 107 8.36 -1.07 7.13
C THR A 107 7.03 -0.32 7.14
N ASP A 108 6.16 -0.59 8.12
CA ASP A 108 4.91 0.16 8.27
C ASP A 108 5.18 1.63 8.58
N ALA A 109 6.14 1.90 9.47
CA ALA A 109 6.55 3.27 9.80
C ALA A 109 7.10 3.98 8.57
N ALA A 110 7.87 3.27 7.74
CA ALA A 110 8.42 3.83 6.50
C ALA A 110 7.31 4.25 5.53
N LEU A 111 6.25 3.43 5.41
CA LEU A 111 5.11 3.77 4.58
C LEU A 111 4.31 4.93 5.16
N ALA A 112 4.09 4.94 6.47
CA ALA A 112 3.41 6.04 7.16
C ALA A 112 4.15 7.37 6.97
N ALA A 113 5.48 7.34 7.11
CA ALA A 113 6.31 8.53 6.91
C ALA A 113 6.18 9.09 5.49
N LEU A 114 6.13 8.23 4.49
CA LEU A 114 5.95 8.63 3.10
C LEU A 114 4.61 9.35 2.90
N ALA A 115 3.54 8.80 3.45
CA ALA A 115 2.23 9.42 3.39
C ALA A 115 2.22 10.77 4.11
N ILE A 116 2.80 10.85 5.30
CA ILE A 116 2.82 12.08 6.10
C ILE A 116 3.58 13.19 5.36
N GLU A 117 4.77 12.91 4.85
CA GLU A 117 5.56 13.96 4.21
C GLU A 117 4.89 14.56 2.96
N HIS A 118 4.09 13.77 2.26
CA HIS A 118 3.41 14.22 1.06
C HIS A 118 1.95 14.63 1.29
N GLY A 119 1.47 14.51 2.53
CA GLY A 119 0.07 14.82 2.82
C GLY A 119 -0.93 13.86 2.18
N ALA A 120 -0.49 12.66 1.85
CA ALA A 120 -1.35 11.63 1.26
C ALA A 120 -2.18 10.91 2.32
N THR A 121 -3.32 10.36 1.91
CA THR A 121 -4.11 9.46 2.75
C THR A 121 -3.68 8.03 2.46
N LEU A 122 -3.18 7.33 3.48
CA LEU A 122 -2.81 5.93 3.35
C LEU A 122 -4.07 5.07 3.37
N HIS A 123 -4.28 4.27 2.34
CA HIS A 123 -5.35 3.29 2.29
C HIS A 123 -4.78 1.91 2.63
N SER A 124 -5.28 1.32 3.71
CA SER A 124 -4.83 0.02 4.22
C SER A 124 -5.93 -0.60 5.08
N THR A 125 -5.99 -1.92 5.12
CA THR A 125 -6.87 -2.64 6.05
C THR A 125 -6.24 -2.82 7.44
N ASP A 126 -4.97 -2.48 7.61
CA ASP A 126 -4.26 -2.67 8.88
C ASP A 126 -4.56 -1.53 9.85
N GLN A 127 -5.31 -1.84 10.91
CA GLN A 127 -5.66 -0.88 11.96
C GLN A 127 -4.44 -0.38 12.73
N GLY A 128 -3.32 -1.07 12.66
CA GLY A 128 -2.07 -0.65 13.30
C GLY A 128 -1.58 0.72 12.84
N PHE A 129 -2.00 1.17 11.67
CA PHE A 129 -1.65 2.50 11.18
C PHE A 129 -2.30 3.64 11.97
N SER A 130 -3.34 3.37 12.75
CA SER A 130 -3.97 4.40 13.60
C SER A 130 -3.05 4.93 14.69
N ARG A 131 -1.96 4.22 15.00
CA ARG A 131 -0.98 4.63 16.04
C ARG A 131 -0.13 5.83 15.63
N TYR A 132 0.00 6.10 14.33
CA TYR A 132 0.93 7.13 13.85
C TYR A 132 0.27 8.50 13.87
N GLU A 133 0.77 9.37 14.75
CA GLU A 133 0.31 10.75 14.85
C GLU A 133 0.59 11.51 13.55
N GLY A 134 -0.40 12.23 13.07
CA GLY A 134 -0.28 13.00 11.83
C GLY A 134 -0.55 12.22 10.55
N LEU A 135 -0.72 10.91 10.63
CA LEU A 135 -1.07 10.09 9.48
C LEU A 135 -2.57 10.17 9.20
N LYS A 136 -2.92 10.47 7.95
CA LYS A 136 -4.27 10.28 7.46
C LYS A 136 -4.37 8.83 6.98
N TRP A 137 -5.14 8.01 7.67
CA TRP A 137 -5.33 6.61 7.34
C TRP A 137 -6.80 6.28 7.17
N ARG A 138 -7.07 5.42 6.21
CA ARG A 138 -8.43 4.94 5.94
C ARG A 138 -8.41 3.49 5.49
N ASN A 139 -9.34 2.69 6.00
CA ASN A 139 -9.62 1.38 5.43
C ASN A 139 -10.75 1.54 4.40
N PRO A 140 -10.46 1.47 3.09
CA PRO A 140 -11.46 1.73 2.07
C PRO A 140 -12.50 0.62 1.91
N LEU A 141 -12.28 -0.54 2.55
CA LEU A 141 -13.19 -1.67 2.47
C LEU A 141 -14.28 -1.64 3.53
N LEU A 142 -14.14 -0.77 4.54
CA LEU A 142 -15.17 -0.60 5.54
C LEU A 142 -16.25 0.34 5.01
N ALA A 143 -17.51 0.00 5.28
CA ALA A 143 -18.62 0.88 4.98
C ALA A 143 -18.48 2.17 5.77
N SER A 144 -18.66 3.30 5.10
CA SER A 144 -18.63 4.62 5.75
C SER A 144 -19.96 4.95 6.41
#